data_a2d8a614755ed77582ab89f7f85214ad
#
_entry.id   a2d8a614755ed77582ab89f7f85214ad
#
_cell.length_a   1.000
_cell.length_b   1.000
_cell.length_c   1.000
_cell.angle_alpha   90.00
_cell.angle_beta   90.00
_cell.angle_gamma   90.00
#
_symmetry.space_group_name_H-M   'P 1'
#
loop_
_entity.id
_entity.type
_entity.pdbx_description
1 polymer ?
#
loop_
_entity_poly.entity_id
_entity_poly.type
_entity_poly.pdbx_seq_one_letter_code
_entity_poly.pdbx_strand_id
1 'polypeptide(L)'
;MMKVNFDYEKNPFDYSSGYIFKGKHYRCSYITYKTRYKNPKMGTEQVQIYNFKPKGKIFASSLIVHGLGSSNIKFLIWMGRHLASVGINSTILILPGNYTRVDDSSVSGRSFLWPEMNQLVQFWENAVVDLRSTLDLLESLDLWKENNIVIGYCLGGMVSTITAAVDKRISELVLMTTGGSLPEILYRSPTTKFIRRLIDKGFKTDYNLHDVEYINSIYKKNLDKVKTMSAQEIMESDIHPLFKIDPLSYAHLVDPKIITFIEAIFDNTLSRKSRKMLLKEFKGCKYYMIPVGHVTWLPFEYLLAHYILNKLNIKDSKIRTRLLERDKISDNFDNFIHK
;
A
#
# COMPACT_ATOMS: atom_id res chain seq x y z
N MET A 1 19.47 15.35 -13.52
CA MET A 1 19.16 14.63 -12.28
C MET A 1 17.81 13.93 -12.43
N MET A 2 17.60 12.76 -11.82
CA MET A 2 16.35 11.99 -11.96
C MET A 2 15.21 12.73 -11.28
N LYS A 3 14.13 13.01 -12.04
CA LYS A 3 12.87 13.54 -11.53
C LYS A 3 11.95 12.38 -11.14
N VAL A 4 11.08 12.61 -10.18
CA VAL A 4 9.98 11.71 -9.80
C VAL A 4 8.68 12.41 -10.14
N ASN A 5 7.72 11.68 -10.69
CA ASN A 5 6.43 12.24 -11.06
C ASN A 5 5.28 11.30 -10.69
N PHE A 6 4.38 11.76 -9.85
CA PHE A 6 3.17 11.05 -9.48
C PHE A 6 1.92 11.54 -10.23
N ASP A 7 2.07 12.49 -11.16
CA ASP A 7 0.96 13.00 -11.95
C ASP A 7 0.72 12.17 -13.21
N TYR A 8 -0.51 12.11 -13.62
CA TYR A 8 -0.97 11.35 -14.78
C TYR A 8 -2.17 12.04 -15.43
N GLU A 9 -2.46 11.66 -16.68
CA GLU A 9 -3.60 12.18 -17.43
C GLU A 9 -4.91 11.54 -16.94
N LYS A 10 -5.90 12.39 -16.63
CA LYS A 10 -7.24 11.96 -16.19
C LYS A 10 -8.15 11.78 -17.41
N ASN A 11 -8.02 10.65 -18.06
CA ASN A 11 -8.88 10.25 -19.17
C ASN A 11 -10.02 9.34 -18.67
N PRO A 12 -11.14 9.18 -19.40
CA PRO A 12 -12.13 8.14 -19.11
C PRO A 12 -11.48 6.76 -18.96
N PHE A 13 -12.06 5.90 -18.13
CA PHE A 13 -11.53 4.57 -17.93
C PHE A 13 -12.08 3.61 -18.99
N ASP A 14 -11.15 2.93 -19.68
CA ASP A 14 -11.42 1.66 -20.34
C ASP A 14 -11.03 0.54 -19.37
N TYR A 15 -12.04 -0.15 -18.82
CA TYR A 15 -11.83 -1.18 -17.82
C TYR A 15 -12.66 -2.43 -18.13
N SER A 16 -12.13 -3.58 -17.74
CA SER A 16 -12.84 -4.85 -17.74
C SER A 16 -13.23 -5.23 -16.32
N SER A 17 -14.44 -5.75 -16.15
CA SER A 17 -14.93 -6.22 -14.86
C SER A 17 -15.56 -7.59 -14.98
N GLY A 18 -15.04 -8.55 -14.23
CA GLY A 18 -15.56 -9.91 -14.16
C GLY A 18 -16.06 -10.25 -12.75
N TYR A 19 -17.23 -10.87 -12.66
CA TYR A 19 -17.74 -11.42 -11.43
C TYR A 19 -16.92 -12.67 -11.02
N ILE A 20 -16.50 -12.75 -9.74
CA ILE A 20 -15.72 -13.88 -9.23
C ILE A 20 -16.60 -14.76 -8.31
N PHE A 21 -17.09 -14.20 -7.24
CA PHE A 21 -17.92 -14.90 -6.25
C PHE A 21 -18.83 -13.93 -5.46
N LYS A 22 -19.76 -14.50 -4.71
CA LYS A 22 -20.68 -13.74 -3.85
C LYS A 22 -20.77 -14.35 -2.46
N GLY A 23 -20.86 -13.50 -1.46
CA GLY A 23 -21.33 -13.86 -0.13
C GLY A 23 -22.80 -13.49 0.06
N LYS A 24 -23.32 -13.72 1.25
CA LYS A 24 -24.68 -13.36 1.64
C LYS A 24 -24.95 -11.86 1.43
N HIS A 25 -24.02 -10.99 1.83
CA HIS A 25 -24.20 -9.54 1.89
C HIS A 25 -23.38 -8.74 0.87
N TYR A 26 -22.57 -9.39 0.03
CA TYR A 26 -21.68 -8.72 -0.93
C TYR A 26 -21.51 -9.51 -2.24
N ARG A 27 -20.93 -8.85 -3.22
CA ARG A 27 -20.40 -9.46 -4.46
C ARG A 27 -18.95 -9.06 -4.62
N CYS A 28 -18.12 -9.99 -5.06
CA CYS A 28 -16.74 -9.72 -5.43
C CYS A 28 -16.59 -9.73 -6.95
N SER A 29 -15.97 -8.68 -7.47
CA SER A 29 -15.58 -8.57 -8.88
C SER A 29 -14.08 -8.34 -8.97
N TYR A 30 -13.47 -8.91 -10.01
CA TYR A 30 -12.12 -8.59 -10.43
C TYR A 30 -12.21 -7.54 -11.54
N ILE A 31 -11.50 -6.44 -11.36
CA ILE A 31 -11.51 -5.32 -12.29
C ILE A 31 -10.08 -5.07 -12.74
N THR A 32 -9.89 -4.86 -14.03
CA THR A 32 -8.62 -4.51 -14.62
C THR A 32 -8.76 -3.31 -15.54
N TYR A 33 -7.73 -2.48 -15.57
CA TYR A 33 -7.59 -1.36 -16.49
C TYR A 33 -6.12 -1.07 -16.75
N LYS A 34 -5.81 -0.46 -17.90
CA LYS A 34 -4.45 -0.07 -18.25
C LYS A 34 -3.93 0.98 -17.25
N THR A 35 -2.74 0.75 -16.67
CA THR A 35 -2.13 1.75 -15.77
C THR A 35 -2.00 3.10 -16.45
N ARG A 36 -2.19 4.16 -15.68
CA ARG A 36 -1.96 5.54 -16.12
C ARG A 36 -0.51 5.99 -15.95
N TYR A 37 0.31 5.14 -15.38
CA TYR A 37 1.75 5.37 -15.36
C TYR A 37 2.32 5.24 -16.77
N LYS A 38 3.13 6.22 -17.21
CA LYS A 38 3.56 6.32 -18.62
C LYS A 38 4.51 5.21 -19.05
N ASN A 39 5.37 4.73 -18.15
CA ASN A 39 6.45 3.80 -18.47
C ASN A 39 6.41 2.55 -17.58
N PRO A 40 5.32 1.76 -17.57
CA PRO A 40 5.23 0.56 -16.74
C PRO A 40 6.28 -0.47 -17.17
N LYS A 41 6.79 -1.22 -16.19
CA LYS A 41 7.60 -2.40 -16.47
C LYS A 41 6.72 -3.53 -16.99
N MET A 42 7.34 -4.44 -17.76
CA MET A 42 6.66 -5.64 -18.26
C MET A 42 5.98 -6.39 -17.11
N GLY A 43 4.72 -6.80 -17.31
CA GLY A 43 3.87 -7.44 -16.32
C GLY A 43 3.16 -6.47 -15.35
N THR A 44 3.40 -5.14 -15.45
CA THR A 44 2.74 -4.15 -14.60
C THR A 44 1.78 -3.21 -15.34
N GLU A 45 1.58 -3.43 -16.63
CA GLU A 45 0.79 -2.58 -17.53
C GLU A 45 -0.70 -2.55 -17.18
N GLN A 46 -1.19 -3.61 -16.52
CA GLN A 46 -2.58 -3.71 -16.09
C GLN A 46 -2.68 -3.52 -14.58
N VAL A 47 -3.45 -2.53 -14.16
CA VAL A 47 -3.89 -2.43 -12.76
C VAL A 47 -4.91 -3.53 -12.51
N GLN A 48 -4.79 -4.18 -11.37
CA GLN A 48 -5.64 -5.30 -10.96
C GLN A 48 -6.22 -4.99 -9.57
N ILE A 49 -7.54 -5.06 -9.46
CA ILE A 49 -8.24 -4.82 -8.20
C ILE A 49 -9.32 -5.87 -7.96
N TYR A 50 -9.49 -6.24 -6.70
CA TYR A 50 -10.63 -7.02 -6.22
C TYR A 50 -11.58 -6.08 -5.51
N ASN A 51 -12.79 -5.91 -6.05
CA ASN A 51 -13.80 -5.04 -5.45
C ASN A 51 -14.92 -5.85 -4.81
N PHE A 52 -15.12 -5.67 -3.52
CA PHE A 52 -16.19 -6.26 -2.72
C PHE A 52 -17.28 -5.23 -2.52
N LYS A 53 -18.30 -5.28 -3.37
CA LYS A 53 -19.43 -4.36 -3.33
C LYS A 53 -20.55 -4.93 -2.43
N PRO A 54 -21.00 -4.19 -1.40
CA PRO A 54 -22.19 -4.55 -0.62
C PRO A 54 -23.44 -4.72 -1.51
N LYS A 55 -24.31 -5.68 -1.18
CA LYS A 55 -25.60 -5.86 -1.87
C LYS A 55 -26.65 -4.82 -1.46
N GLY A 56 -26.43 -4.13 -0.35
CA GLY A 56 -27.29 -3.07 0.17
C GLY A 56 -26.63 -1.70 0.10
N LYS A 57 -27.03 -0.82 1.04
CA LYS A 57 -26.49 0.53 1.15
C LYS A 57 -24.97 0.51 1.40
N ILE A 58 -24.23 1.34 0.69
CA ILE A 58 -22.82 1.62 0.92
C ILE A 58 -22.73 2.80 1.89
N PHE A 59 -22.19 2.55 3.08
CA PHE A 59 -22.02 3.57 4.12
C PHE A 59 -20.66 4.26 4.06
N ALA A 60 -19.66 3.54 3.56
CA ALA A 60 -18.29 3.99 3.48
C ALA A 60 -17.52 3.19 2.43
N SER A 61 -16.30 3.62 2.13
CA SER A 61 -15.42 2.94 1.21
C SER A 61 -14.07 2.64 1.85
N SER A 62 -13.45 1.53 1.48
CA SER A 62 -12.09 1.19 1.89
C SER A 62 -11.24 0.78 0.69
N LEU A 63 -9.97 1.18 0.72
CA LEU A 63 -8.95 0.71 -0.21
C LEU A 63 -7.82 0.05 0.59
N ILE A 64 -7.59 -1.23 0.32
CA ILE A 64 -6.59 -2.05 1.01
C ILE A 64 -5.37 -2.20 0.09
N VAL A 65 -4.19 -1.87 0.63
CA VAL A 65 -2.91 -1.90 -0.09
C VAL A 65 -1.96 -2.85 0.64
N HIS A 66 -1.55 -3.90 -0.05
CA HIS A 66 -0.81 -5.03 0.53
C HIS A 66 0.70 -4.79 0.73
N GLY A 67 1.35 -5.70 1.44
CA GLY A 67 2.80 -5.71 1.65
C GLY A 67 3.60 -6.28 0.48
N LEU A 68 4.93 -6.17 0.59
CA LEU A 68 5.87 -6.65 -0.41
C LEU A 68 5.84 -8.18 -0.54
N GLY A 69 5.97 -8.66 -1.77
CA GLY A 69 6.20 -10.07 -2.07
C GLY A 69 5.01 -10.98 -1.77
N SER A 70 3.82 -10.41 -1.66
CA SER A 70 2.62 -11.21 -1.41
C SER A 70 2.43 -12.25 -2.52
N SER A 71 2.46 -13.52 -2.15
CA SER A 71 2.11 -14.66 -3.02
C SER A 71 0.72 -15.21 -2.69
N ASN A 72 0.12 -14.74 -1.60
CA ASN A 72 -1.19 -15.17 -1.14
C ASN A 72 -1.96 -13.97 -0.57
N ILE A 73 -3.07 -13.61 -1.21
CA ILE A 73 -3.94 -12.51 -0.81
C ILE A 73 -5.18 -12.95 -0.02
N LYS A 74 -5.27 -14.22 0.40
CA LYS A 74 -6.44 -14.76 1.13
C LYS A 74 -6.86 -13.89 2.31
N PHE A 75 -5.90 -13.40 3.10
CA PHE A 75 -6.19 -12.55 4.25
C PHE A 75 -6.80 -11.21 3.85
N LEU A 76 -6.30 -10.61 2.76
CA LEU A 76 -6.86 -9.35 2.25
C LEU A 76 -8.28 -9.58 1.73
N ILE A 77 -8.51 -10.71 1.07
CA ILE A 77 -9.84 -11.12 0.61
C ILE A 77 -10.79 -11.34 1.80
N TRP A 78 -10.32 -11.93 2.89
CA TRP A 78 -11.11 -12.05 4.12
C TRP A 78 -11.45 -10.68 4.70
N MET A 79 -10.49 -9.77 4.78
CA MET A 79 -10.74 -8.39 5.22
C MET A 79 -11.75 -7.68 4.31
N GLY A 80 -11.55 -7.74 2.99
CA GLY A 80 -12.47 -7.15 2.01
C GLY A 80 -13.90 -7.68 2.18
N ARG A 81 -14.05 -8.99 2.39
CA ARG A 81 -15.34 -9.65 2.68
C ARG A 81 -15.97 -9.14 3.95
N HIS A 82 -15.23 -9.09 5.07
CA HIS A 82 -15.74 -8.63 6.34
C HIS A 82 -16.25 -7.19 6.24
N LEU A 83 -15.47 -6.30 5.65
CA LEU A 83 -15.86 -4.91 5.46
C LEU A 83 -17.09 -4.78 4.55
N ALA A 84 -17.15 -5.52 3.46
CA ALA A 84 -18.28 -5.47 2.55
C ALA A 84 -19.57 -6.04 3.16
N SER A 85 -19.47 -7.04 4.03
CA SER A 85 -20.62 -7.61 4.77
C SER A 85 -21.33 -6.58 5.63
N VAL A 86 -20.60 -5.57 6.10
CA VAL A 86 -21.12 -4.49 6.95
C VAL A 86 -21.38 -3.18 6.21
N GLY A 87 -21.43 -3.24 4.88
CA GLY A 87 -21.81 -2.08 4.06
C GLY A 87 -20.66 -1.14 3.71
N ILE A 88 -19.41 -1.56 3.84
CA ILE A 88 -18.24 -0.82 3.37
C ILE A 88 -17.83 -1.38 2.01
N ASN A 89 -17.90 -0.58 0.92
CA ASN A 89 -17.32 -0.99 -0.34
C ASN A 89 -15.81 -1.16 -0.16
N SER A 90 -15.32 -2.37 -0.32
CA SER A 90 -13.92 -2.68 -0.04
C SER A 90 -13.18 -3.08 -1.30
N THR A 91 -12.09 -2.40 -1.58
CA THR A 91 -11.25 -2.63 -2.76
C THR A 91 -9.85 -3.05 -2.33
N ILE A 92 -9.29 -4.07 -2.95
CA ILE A 92 -7.91 -4.49 -2.78
C ILE A 92 -7.17 -4.15 -4.06
N LEU A 93 -6.14 -3.31 -3.95
CA LEU A 93 -5.24 -2.97 -5.06
C LEU A 93 -4.04 -3.91 -5.05
N ILE A 94 -3.74 -4.53 -6.19
CA ILE A 94 -2.50 -5.28 -6.39
C ILE A 94 -1.40 -4.32 -6.86
N LEU A 95 -0.36 -4.16 -6.07
CA LEU A 95 0.77 -3.29 -6.40
C LEU A 95 1.61 -3.83 -7.56
N PRO A 96 2.20 -2.96 -8.40
CA PRO A 96 3.08 -3.40 -9.49
C PRO A 96 4.26 -4.21 -8.94
N GLY A 97 4.70 -5.21 -9.71
CA GLY A 97 5.79 -6.09 -9.33
C GLY A 97 5.48 -7.06 -8.17
N ASN A 98 4.20 -7.23 -7.84
CA ASN A 98 3.76 -8.11 -6.75
C ASN A 98 2.61 -9.01 -7.20
N TYR A 99 2.49 -10.17 -6.56
CA TYR A 99 1.45 -11.18 -6.76
C TYR A 99 1.31 -11.56 -8.24
N THR A 100 0.20 -11.20 -8.89
CA THR A 100 -0.08 -11.49 -10.31
C THR A 100 0.38 -10.38 -11.26
N ARG A 101 0.93 -9.28 -10.75
CA ARG A 101 1.44 -8.16 -11.53
C ARG A 101 2.96 -8.18 -11.61
N VAL A 102 3.50 -9.28 -12.04
CA VAL A 102 4.95 -9.52 -12.22
C VAL A 102 5.21 -10.00 -13.64
N ASP A 103 6.41 -9.77 -14.11
CA ASP A 103 6.97 -10.43 -15.28
C ASP A 103 7.13 -11.94 -15.01
N ASP A 104 6.89 -12.79 -16.00
CA ASP A 104 6.97 -14.25 -15.89
C ASP A 104 8.36 -14.74 -15.43
N SER A 105 9.40 -13.95 -15.71
CA SER A 105 10.78 -14.23 -15.28
C SER A 105 11.09 -13.75 -13.86
N SER A 106 10.16 -13.06 -13.19
CA SER A 106 10.37 -12.39 -11.91
C SER A 106 9.61 -13.06 -10.77
N VAL A 107 10.08 -12.82 -9.56
CA VAL A 107 9.43 -13.26 -8.31
C VAL A 107 8.72 -12.08 -7.68
N SER A 108 7.50 -12.31 -7.19
CA SER A 108 6.68 -11.31 -6.50
C SER A 108 7.49 -10.51 -5.46
N GLY A 109 7.48 -9.19 -5.59
CA GLY A 109 8.14 -8.22 -4.73
C GLY A 109 9.64 -8.01 -4.99
N ARG A 110 10.33 -8.90 -5.68
CA ARG A 110 11.77 -8.80 -5.89
C ARG A 110 12.14 -7.62 -6.79
N SER A 111 11.45 -7.47 -7.90
CA SER A 111 11.69 -6.39 -8.86
C SER A 111 11.36 -5.01 -8.27
N PHE A 112 10.38 -4.93 -7.37
CA PHE A 112 9.97 -3.68 -6.71
C PHE A 112 11.07 -3.05 -5.85
N LEU A 113 11.95 -3.85 -5.27
CA LEU A 113 13.09 -3.39 -4.46
C LEU A 113 14.44 -3.72 -5.10
N TRP A 114 14.49 -3.91 -6.43
CA TRP A 114 15.74 -4.15 -7.11
C TRP A 114 16.67 -2.93 -6.96
N PRO A 115 17.99 -3.10 -6.64
CA PRO A 115 18.87 -2.00 -6.29
C PRO A 115 19.39 -1.21 -7.50
N GLU A 116 18.53 -0.87 -8.43
CA GLU A 116 18.79 0.06 -9.53
C GLU A 116 17.83 1.24 -9.39
N MET A 117 18.36 2.45 -9.40
CA MET A 117 17.59 3.65 -9.06
C MET A 117 16.44 3.88 -10.04
N ASN A 118 16.69 3.69 -11.34
CA ASN A 118 15.64 3.81 -12.35
C ASN A 118 14.47 2.85 -12.08
N GLN A 119 14.80 1.59 -11.77
CA GLN A 119 13.78 0.57 -11.50
C GLN A 119 13.02 0.85 -10.21
N LEU A 120 13.73 1.24 -9.15
CA LEU A 120 13.09 1.64 -7.90
C LEU A 120 12.10 2.77 -8.15
N VAL A 121 12.53 3.87 -8.76
CA VAL A 121 11.67 5.01 -9.05
C VAL A 121 10.45 4.61 -9.88
N GLN A 122 10.64 3.84 -10.96
CA GLN A 122 9.54 3.38 -11.81
C GLN A 122 8.48 2.59 -11.04
N PHE A 123 8.88 1.65 -10.17
CA PHE A 123 7.93 0.88 -9.38
C PHE A 123 7.18 1.73 -8.35
N TRP A 124 7.88 2.66 -7.69
CA TRP A 124 7.25 3.56 -6.71
C TRP A 124 6.31 4.56 -7.37
N GLU A 125 6.71 5.17 -8.47
CA GLU A 125 5.83 6.05 -9.28
C GLU A 125 4.59 5.29 -9.73
N ASN A 126 4.78 4.10 -10.34
CA ASN A 126 3.68 3.27 -10.81
C ASN A 126 2.72 2.92 -9.67
N ALA A 127 3.23 2.56 -8.47
CA ALA A 127 2.40 2.22 -7.32
C ALA A 127 1.56 3.41 -6.83
N VAL A 128 2.14 4.60 -6.74
CA VAL A 128 1.43 5.82 -6.32
C VAL A 128 0.40 6.25 -7.37
N VAL A 129 0.77 6.24 -8.66
CA VAL A 129 -0.14 6.54 -9.77
C VAL A 129 -1.31 5.55 -9.81
N ASP A 130 -1.03 4.25 -9.66
CA ASP A 130 -2.08 3.22 -9.65
C ASP A 130 -3.03 3.36 -8.47
N LEU A 131 -2.51 3.70 -7.28
CA LEU A 131 -3.38 3.95 -6.13
C LEU A 131 -4.29 5.18 -6.39
N ARG A 132 -3.73 6.30 -6.85
CA ARG A 132 -4.50 7.51 -7.16
C ARG A 132 -5.51 7.28 -8.29
N SER A 133 -5.11 6.61 -9.37
CA SER A 133 -6.02 6.29 -10.49
C SER A 133 -7.09 5.25 -10.10
N THR A 134 -6.79 4.37 -9.14
CA THR A 134 -7.82 3.49 -8.56
C THR A 134 -8.88 4.29 -7.81
N LEU A 135 -8.51 5.36 -7.08
CA LEU A 135 -9.48 6.27 -6.48
C LEU A 135 -10.35 6.95 -7.56
N ASP A 136 -9.74 7.42 -8.66
CA ASP A 136 -10.49 8.02 -9.78
C ASP A 136 -11.51 7.02 -10.38
N LEU A 137 -11.11 5.76 -10.58
CA LEU A 137 -12.01 4.71 -11.07
C LEU A 137 -13.15 4.47 -10.10
N LEU A 138 -12.85 4.33 -8.80
CA LEU A 138 -13.87 4.09 -7.79
C LEU A 138 -14.86 5.25 -7.66
N GLU A 139 -14.41 6.49 -7.81
CA GLU A 139 -15.27 7.67 -7.88
C GLU A 139 -16.18 7.63 -9.11
N SER A 140 -15.64 7.33 -10.28
CA SER A 140 -16.42 7.23 -11.53
C SER A 140 -17.52 6.15 -11.48
N LEU A 141 -17.32 5.13 -10.63
CA LEU A 141 -18.25 4.03 -10.39
C LEU A 141 -19.19 4.25 -9.18
N ASP A 142 -19.13 5.41 -8.55
CA ASP A 142 -19.82 5.73 -7.28
C ASP A 142 -19.50 4.74 -6.14
N LEU A 143 -18.27 4.22 -6.12
CA LEU A 143 -17.77 3.26 -5.13
C LEU A 143 -16.79 3.88 -4.12
N TRP A 144 -16.34 5.12 -4.32
CA TRP A 144 -15.54 5.89 -3.36
C TRP A 144 -16.40 6.99 -2.75
N LYS A 145 -16.65 6.90 -1.45
CA LYS A 145 -17.51 7.82 -0.71
C LYS A 145 -16.67 8.83 0.07
N GLU A 146 -17.25 9.94 0.51
CA GLU A 146 -16.59 10.90 1.40
C GLU A 146 -16.12 10.24 2.69
N ASN A 147 -16.97 9.37 3.28
CA ASN A 147 -16.57 8.53 4.41
C ASN A 147 -15.73 7.35 3.89
N ASN A 148 -14.43 7.51 3.92
CA ASN A 148 -13.51 6.53 3.33
C ASN A 148 -12.28 6.28 4.19
N ILE A 149 -11.59 5.18 3.90
CA ILE A 149 -10.39 4.77 4.60
C ILE A 149 -9.43 4.03 3.65
N VAL A 150 -8.16 4.39 3.70
CA VAL A 150 -7.07 3.60 3.10
C VAL A 150 -6.38 2.78 4.19
N ILE A 151 -6.17 1.49 3.92
CA ILE A 151 -5.51 0.55 4.83
C ILE A 151 -4.25 0.07 4.16
N GLY A 152 -3.10 0.60 4.58
CA GLY A 152 -1.80 0.24 4.04
C GLY A 152 -1.04 -0.70 4.97
N TYR A 153 -0.64 -1.86 4.47
CA TYR A 153 0.14 -2.85 5.19
C TYR A 153 1.57 -2.91 4.64
N CYS A 154 2.59 -2.82 5.51
CA CYS A 154 4.00 -2.93 5.14
C CYS A 154 4.38 -1.96 3.99
N LEU A 155 4.76 -2.47 2.81
CA LEU A 155 4.99 -1.68 1.59
C LEU A 155 3.75 -0.84 1.23
N GLY A 156 2.55 -1.43 1.32
CA GLY A 156 1.31 -0.70 1.06
C GLY A 156 1.13 0.52 1.99
N GLY A 157 1.59 0.43 3.24
CA GLY A 157 1.61 1.58 4.15
C GLY A 157 2.57 2.69 3.71
N MET A 158 3.71 2.31 3.16
CA MET A 158 4.69 3.27 2.61
C MET A 158 4.13 4.01 1.39
N VAL A 159 3.58 3.26 0.43
CA VAL A 159 2.93 3.82 -0.78
C VAL A 159 1.75 4.69 -0.39
N SER A 160 0.90 4.24 0.56
CA SER A 160 -0.26 5.00 1.03
C SER A 160 0.14 6.31 1.74
N THR A 161 1.28 6.33 2.43
CA THR A 161 1.82 7.56 3.04
C THR A 161 2.16 8.60 1.98
N ILE A 162 2.88 8.21 0.91
CA ILE A 162 3.20 9.10 -0.20
C ILE A 162 1.92 9.56 -0.88
N THR A 163 0.99 8.63 -1.15
CA THR A 163 -0.28 8.96 -1.80
C THR A 163 -1.09 9.95 -0.97
N ALA A 164 -1.21 9.79 0.34
CA ALA A 164 -1.96 10.73 1.19
C ALA A 164 -1.35 12.13 1.25
N ALA A 165 -0.05 12.26 0.99
CA ALA A 165 0.60 13.56 0.86
C ALA A 165 0.21 14.30 -0.44
N VAL A 166 0.02 13.56 -1.54
CA VAL A 166 -0.25 14.13 -2.87
C VAL A 166 -1.73 14.04 -3.30
N ASP A 167 -2.57 13.34 -2.55
CA ASP A 167 -3.99 13.16 -2.83
C ASP A 167 -4.85 13.38 -1.58
N LYS A 168 -5.69 14.38 -1.59
CA LYS A 168 -6.47 14.82 -0.42
C LYS A 168 -7.83 14.14 -0.27
N ARG A 169 -8.16 13.16 -1.11
CA ARG A 169 -9.43 12.41 -1.05
C ARG A 169 -9.47 11.34 0.06
N ILE A 170 -8.36 11.09 0.72
CA ILE A 170 -8.24 10.09 1.78
C ILE A 170 -8.65 10.73 3.10
N SER A 171 -9.81 10.30 3.65
CA SER A 171 -10.36 10.84 4.91
C SER A 171 -9.73 10.19 6.14
N GLU A 172 -9.38 8.90 6.06
CA GLU A 172 -8.77 8.11 7.13
C GLU A 172 -7.68 7.20 6.57
N LEU A 173 -6.57 7.08 7.29
CA LEU A 173 -5.41 6.27 6.90
C LEU A 173 -4.98 5.35 8.04
N VAL A 174 -5.11 4.04 7.83
CA VAL A 174 -4.57 3.03 8.74
C VAL A 174 -3.26 2.49 8.20
N LEU A 175 -2.20 2.69 8.94
CA LEU A 175 -0.84 2.24 8.63
C LEU A 175 -0.47 1.09 9.55
N MET A 176 -0.33 -0.11 8.99
CA MET A 176 -0.06 -1.33 9.74
C MET A 176 1.31 -1.89 9.45
N THR A 177 2.06 -2.22 10.50
CA THR A 177 3.38 -2.88 10.38
C THR A 177 4.25 -2.28 9.29
N THR A 178 4.25 -0.96 9.18
CA THR A 178 4.97 -0.20 8.16
C THR A 178 6.09 0.65 8.76
N GLY A 179 6.90 1.24 7.92
CA GLY A 179 8.02 2.07 8.35
C GLY A 179 8.44 3.05 7.27
N GLY A 180 9.52 3.75 7.52
CA GLY A 180 10.17 4.66 6.57
C GLY A 180 11.66 4.43 6.54
N SER A 181 12.40 5.33 5.90
CA SER A 181 13.83 5.19 5.64
C SER A 181 14.13 4.02 4.71
N LEU A 182 14.03 4.27 3.40
CA LEU A 182 14.41 3.27 2.40
C LEU A 182 15.85 2.75 2.59
N PRO A 183 16.86 3.55 2.98
CA PRO A 183 18.18 3.01 3.33
C PRO A 183 18.13 1.97 4.46
N GLU A 184 17.37 2.22 5.52
CA GLU A 184 17.22 1.27 6.62
C GLU A 184 16.55 -0.03 6.16
N ILE A 185 15.58 0.07 5.24
CA ILE A 185 14.87 -1.08 4.66
C ILE A 185 15.79 -1.85 3.72
N LEU A 186 16.43 -1.18 2.76
CA LEU A 186 17.27 -1.82 1.75
C LEU A 186 18.48 -2.55 2.36
N TYR A 187 19.11 -1.95 3.35
CA TYR A 187 20.38 -2.47 3.89
C TYR A 187 20.23 -3.29 5.18
N ARG A 188 19.08 -3.24 5.87
CA ARG A 188 18.93 -3.91 7.17
C ARG A 188 17.76 -4.88 7.26
N SER A 189 16.70 -4.73 6.44
CA SER A 189 15.57 -5.65 6.49
C SER A 189 15.97 -7.07 6.04
N PRO A 190 15.47 -8.13 6.69
CA PRO A 190 15.63 -9.50 6.22
C PRO A 190 15.05 -9.75 4.82
N THR A 191 13.98 -9.07 4.46
CA THR A 191 13.34 -9.21 3.13
C THR A 191 14.21 -8.72 1.98
N THR A 192 15.17 -7.84 2.25
CA THR A 192 16.12 -7.26 1.29
C THR A 192 17.51 -7.88 1.37
N LYS A 193 17.66 -9.02 2.05
CA LYS A 193 18.96 -9.73 2.16
C LYS A 193 19.60 -10.01 0.79
N PHE A 194 18.80 -10.21 -0.25
CA PHE A 194 19.31 -10.42 -1.60
C PHE A 194 20.07 -9.20 -2.13
N ILE A 195 19.66 -7.98 -1.78
CA ILE A 195 20.36 -6.73 -2.17
C ILE A 195 21.78 -6.71 -1.59
N ARG A 196 21.91 -6.99 -0.29
CA ARG A 196 23.23 -7.03 0.36
C ARG A 196 24.13 -8.07 -0.28
N ARG A 197 23.58 -9.25 -0.58
CA ARG A 197 24.34 -10.30 -1.28
C ARG A 197 24.83 -9.89 -2.69
N LEU A 198 24.05 -9.07 -3.39
CA LEU A 198 24.47 -8.51 -4.70
C LEU A 198 25.61 -7.51 -4.50
N ILE A 199 25.47 -6.60 -3.54
CA ILE A 199 26.51 -5.61 -3.20
C ILE A 199 27.81 -6.31 -2.77
N ASP A 200 27.71 -7.30 -1.88
CA ASP A 200 28.87 -8.09 -1.42
C ASP A 200 29.58 -8.84 -2.57
N LYS A 201 28.85 -9.18 -3.64
CA LYS A 201 29.40 -9.76 -4.88
C LYS A 201 29.95 -8.73 -5.86
N GLY A 202 30.04 -7.46 -5.47
CA GLY A 202 30.59 -6.38 -6.28
C GLY A 202 29.59 -5.75 -7.27
N PHE A 203 28.28 -5.98 -7.11
CA PHE A 203 27.28 -5.32 -7.93
C PHE A 203 27.30 -3.82 -7.68
N LYS A 204 27.67 -3.06 -8.71
CA LYS A 204 27.70 -1.60 -8.67
C LYS A 204 26.43 -1.04 -9.32
N THR A 205 25.87 -0.05 -8.69
CA THR A 205 24.65 0.60 -9.13
C THR A 205 24.91 2.05 -9.52
N ASP A 206 24.04 2.60 -10.35
CA ASP A 206 23.93 4.05 -10.51
C ASP A 206 23.55 4.71 -9.18
N TYR A 207 23.80 6.00 -9.03
CA TYR A 207 23.51 6.77 -7.80
C TYR A 207 24.13 6.19 -6.52
N ASN A 208 25.19 5.38 -6.63
CA ASN A 208 25.93 4.80 -5.51
C ASN A 208 25.06 4.05 -4.48
N LEU A 209 23.92 3.43 -4.88
CA LEU A 209 23.11 2.61 -3.97
C LEU A 209 23.88 1.42 -3.38
N HIS A 210 24.99 1.00 -3.99
CA HIS A 210 25.87 -0.04 -3.47
C HIS A 210 26.77 0.47 -2.32
N ASP A 211 26.95 1.78 -2.21
CA ASP A 211 27.75 2.41 -1.15
C ASP A 211 26.86 2.80 0.04
N VAL A 212 26.74 1.85 0.98
CA VAL A 212 25.90 2.00 2.17
C VAL A 212 26.37 3.17 3.05
N GLU A 213 27.67 3.41 3.14
CA GLU A 213 28.25 4.49 3.96
C GLU A 213 27.91 5.85 3.35
N TYR A 214 28.11 5.99 2.05
CA TYR A 214 27.74 7.20 1.32
C TYR A 214 26.25 7.52 1.48
N ILE A 215 25.36 6.57 1.21
CA ILE A 215 23.92 6.77 1.33
C ILE A 215 23.53 7.18 2.76
N ASN A 216 24.08 6.53 3.78
CA ASN A 216 23.81 6.89 5.18
C ASN A 216 24.36 8.30 5.52
N SER A 217 25.52 8.69 4.97
CA SER A 217 26.11 10.00 5.22
C SER A 217 25.24 11.15 4.70
N ILE A 218 24.67 11.00 3.52
CA ILE A 218 23.80 12.02 2.91
C ILE A 218 22.35 11.97 3.44
N TYR A 219 21.95 10.86 4.10
CA TYR A 219 20.55 10.62 4.46
C TYR A 219 19.97 11.71 5.35
N LYS A 220 20.64 12.00 6.47
CA LYS A 220 20.17 13.00 7.43
C LYS A 220 20.01 14.38 6.77
N LYS A 221 21.04 14.81 6.03
CA LYS A 221 21.02 16.11 5.33
C LYS A 221 19.86 16.22 4.34
N ASN A 222 19.61 15.18 3.55
CA ASN A 222 18.50 15.18 2.60
C ASN A 222 17.15 15.16 3.31
N LEU A 223 16.99 14.36 4.37
CA LEU A 223 15.74 14.29 5.13
C LEU A 223 15.41 15.63 5.80
N ASP A 224 16.39 16.31 6.38
CA ASP A 224 16.19 17.63 6.98
C ASP A 224 15.78 18.67 5.92
N LYS A 225 16.36 18.58 4.71
CA LYS A 225 16.03 19.47 3.59
C LYS A 225 14.58 19.29 3.12
N VAL A 226 14.09 18.05 3.00
CA VAL A 226 12.72 17.80 2.48
C VAL A 226 11.62 18.21 3.45
N LYS A 227 11.88 18.33 4.75
CA LYS A 227 10.86 18.71 5.76
C LYS A 227 10.25 20.10 5.57
N THR A 228 10.89 20.94 4.78
CA THR A 228 10.40 22.29 4.44
C THR A 228 9.81 22.38 3.06
N MET A 229 9.78 21.28 2.31
CA MET A 229 9.34 21.24 0.92
C MET A 229 7.92 20.74 0.80
N SER A 230 7.19 21.27 -0.19
CA SER A 230 5.96 20.67 -0.71
C SER A 230 6.25 19.37 -1.47
N ALA A 231 5.22 18.58 -1.75
CA ALA A 231 5.39 17.35 -2.53
C ALA A 231 5.99 17.61 -3.92
N GLN A 232 5.57 18.69 -4.58
CA GLN A 232 6.10 19.08 -5.89
C GLN A 232 7.58 19.46 -5.82
N GLU A 233 7.98 20.24 -4.82
CA GLU A 233 9.38 20.61 -4.62
C GLU A 233 10.25 19.39 -4.33
N ILE A 234 9.76 18.39 -3.56
CA ILE A 234 10.48 17.14 -3.33
C ILE A 234 10.70 16.39 -4.66
N MET A 235 9.67 16.23 -5.48
CA MET A 235 9.74 15.53 -6.75
C MET A 235 10.73 16.18 -7.73
N GLU A 236 10.78 17.50 -7.76
CA GLU A 236 11.61 18.29 -8.69
C GLU A 236 13.01 18.62 -8.16
N SER A 237 13.24 18.52 -6.85
CA SER A 237 14.49 18.92 -6.18
C SER A 237 15.73 18.17 -6.69
N ASP A 238 16.89 18.66 -6.30
CA ASP A 238 18.21 18.05 -6.59
C ASP A 238 18.67 17.01 -5.58
N ILE A 239 17.78 16.60 -4.67
CA ILE A 239 18.14 15.55 -3.70
C ILE A 239 18.33 14.21 -4.38
N HIS A 240 19.05 13.32 -3.72
CA HIS A 240 19.25 11.96 -4.22
C HIS A 240 17.91 11.25 -4.47
N PRO A 241 17.69 10.58 -5.61
CA PRO A 241 16.37 10.05 -6.01
C PRO A 241 15.74 9.07 -5.01
N LEU A 242 16.56 8.34 -4.26
CA LEU A 242 16.08 7.44 -3.20
C LEU A 242 15.21 8.15 -2.17
N PHE A 243 15.48 9.43 -1.86
CA PHE A 243 14.70 10.22 -0.90
C PHE A 243 13.41 10.75 -1.51
N LYS A 244 13.34 10.89 -2.84
CA LYS A 244 12.12 11.30 -3.54
C LYS A 244 11.03 10.23 -3.55
N ILE A 245 11.38 8.99 -3.25
CA ILE A 245 10.45 7.86 -3.14
C ILE A 245 10.36 7.30 -1.72
N ASP A 246 11.04 7.92 -0.75
CA ASP A 246 10.98 7.52 0.66
C ASP A 246 9.71 8.09 1.31
N PRO A 247 8.84 7.28 1.97
CA PRO A 247 7.67 7.78 2.66
C PRO A 247 7.98 8.83 3.73
N LEU A 248 9.19 8.80 4.33
CA LEU A 248 9.61 9.83 5.28
C LEU A 248 9.67 11.23 4.68
N SER A 249 9.99 11.33 3.39
CA SER A 249 10.06 12.63 2.71
C SER A 249 8.69 13.30 2.57
N TYR A 250 7.61 12.54 2.65
CA TYR A 250 6.23 13.02 2.47
C TYR A 250 5.41 13.01 3.75
N ALA A 251 5.88 12.34 4.80
CA ALA A 251 5.11 12.12 6.01
C ALA A 251 4.65 13.42 6.69
N HIS A 252 5.47 14.48 6.66
CA HIS A 252 5.15 15.81 7.22
C HIS A 252 4.01 16.53 6.49
N LEU A 253 3.65 16.10 5.27
CA LEU A 253 2.57 16.67 4.45
C LEU A 253 1.21 16.01 4.72
N VAL A 254 1.18 14.94 5.52
CA VAL A 254 -0.04 14.21 5.88
C VAL A 254 -0.54 14.68 7.23
N ASP A 255 -1.83 15.06 7.33
CA ASP A 255 -2.42 15.42 8.62
C ASP A 255 -2.40 14.21 9.57
N PRO A 256 -1.71 14.29 10.72
CA PRO A 256 -1.64 13.17 11.66
C PRO A 256 -3.01 12.80 12.26
N LYS A 257 -4.01 13.69 12.21
CA LYS A 257 -5.36 13.42 12.73
C LYS A 257 -6.09 12.31 11.95
N ILE A 258 -5.82 12.18 10.66
CA ILE A 258 -6.41 11.10 9.85
C ILE A 258 -5.69 9.77 10.03
N ILE A 259 -4.51 9.75 10.66
CA ILE A 259 -3.64 8.58 10.74
C ILE A 259 -3.94 7.74 11.99
N THR A 260 -4.03 6.43 11.76
CA THR A 260 -3.92 5.41 12.80
C THR A 260 -2.70 4.54 12.48
N PHE A 261 -1.69 4.59 13.34
CA PHE A 261 -0.47 3.80 13.20
C PHE A 261 -0.53 2.56 14.11
N ILE A 262 -0.47 1.36 13.54
CA ILE A 262 -0.52 0.09 14.26
C ILE A 262 0.82 -0.62 14.11
N GLU A 263 1.56 -0.72 15.21
CA GLU A 263 2.87 -1.37 15.26
C GLU A 263 2.77 -2.79 15.82
N ALA A 264 3.39 -3.76 15.12
CA ALA A 264 3.59 -5.11 15.65
C ALA A 264 4.86 -5.12 16.52
N ILE A 265 4.71 -5.54 17.79
CA ILE A 265 5.81 -5.51 18.78
C ILE A 265 6.93 -6.47 18.35
N PHE A 266 6.58 -7.66 17.84
CA PHE A 266 7.52 -8.70 17.42
C PHE A 266 7.81 -8.68 15.92
N ASP A 267 7.77 -7.50 15.31
CA ASP A 267 8.10 -7.32 13.89
C ASP A 267 9.60 -7.51 13.66
N ASN A 268 9.93 -8.62 12.99
CA ASN A 268 11.31 -8.94 12.59
C ASN A 268 11.59 -8.59 11.11
N THR A 269 10.61 -8.08 10.37
CA THR A 269 10.74 -7.73 8.95
C THR A 269 11.24 -6.31 8.77
N LEU A 270 10.64 -5.36 9.47
CA LEU A 270 11.07 -3.98 9.49
C LEU A 270 11.75 -3.65 10.81
N SER A 271 12.93 -3.04 10.75
CA SER A 271 13.65 -2.66 11.96
C SER A 271 12.83 -1.68 12.82
N ARG A 272 12.99 -1.77 14.14
CA ARG A 272 12.32 -0.83 15.07
C ARG A 272 12.70 0.62 14.75
N LYS A 273 13.89 0.84 14.22
CA LYS A 273 14.37 2.18 13.81
C LYS A 273 13.55 2.71 12.65
N SER A 274 13.36 1.93 11.58
CA SER A 274 12.53 2.29 10.42
C SER A 274 11.10 2.68 10.83
N ARG A 275 10.45 1.84 11.67
CA ARG A 275 9.08 2.08 12.17
C ARG A 275 8.99 3.35 13.02
N LYS A 276 9.93 3.54 13.97
CA LYS A 276 9.97 4.73 14.82
C LYS A 276 10.26 6.02 14.06
N MET A 277 11.06 5.97 13.00
CA MET A 277 11.33 7.15 12.19
C MET A 277 10.04 7.65 11.54
N LEU A 278 9.25 6.76 10.95
CA LEU A 278 7.98 7.14 10.33
C LEU A 278 6.96 7.62 11.37
N LEU A 279 6.82 6.89 12.50
CA LEU A 279 5.91 7.28 13.58
C LEU A 279 6.21 8.68 14.14
N LYS A 280 7.49 9.06 14.24
CA LYS A 280 7.89 10.39 14.71
C LYS A 280 7.40 11.54 13.84
N GLU A 281 7.30 11.31 12.52
CA GLU A 281 6.79 12.34 11.61
C GLU A 281 5.26 12.53 11.77
N PHE A 282 4.55 11.52 12.27
CA PHE A 282 3.10 11.55 12.53
C PHE A 282 2.77 11.96 13.97
N LYS A 283 3.45 12.97 14.51
CA LYS A 283 3.22 13.42 15.88
C LYS A 283 1.76 13.80 16.10
N GLY A 284 1.12 13.12 17.08
CA GLY A 284 -0.30 13.33 17.39
C GLY A 284 -1.27 12.39 16.69
N CYS A 285 -0.79 11.44 15.86
CA CYS A 285 -1.62 10.39 15.31
C CYS A 285 -2.14 9.43 16.39
N LYS A 286 -3.18 8.64 16.05
CA LYS A 286 -3.58 7.50 16.88
C LYS A 286 -2.56 6.38 16.74
N TYR A 287 -2.02 5.90 17.86
CA TYR A 287 -0.98 4.88 17.89
C TYR A 287 -1.38 3.69 18.74
N TYR A 288 -1.20 2.49 18.18
CA TYR A 288 -1.44 1.23 18.86
C TYR A 288 -0.27 0.28 18.68
N MET A 289 0.05 -0.47 19.73
CA MET A 289 0.98 -1.60 19.67
C MET A 289 0.21 -2.91 19.89
N ILE A 290 0.47 -3.88 19.05
CA ILE A 290 -0.14 -5.20 19.16
C ILE A 290 0.95 -6.26 19.35
N PRO A 291 0.74 -7.27 20.24
CA PRO A 291 1.75 -8.27 20.57
C PRO A 291 1.78 -9.41 19.52
N VAL A 292 2.05 -9.04 18.29
CA VAL A 292 2.14 -9.95 17.13
C VAL A 292 3.41 -9.65 16.32
N GLY A 293 3.78 -10.56 15.42
CA GLY A 293 4.83 -10.36 14.43
C GLY A 293 4.30 -9.68 13.16
N HIS A 294 5.19 -9.49 12.19
CA HIS A 294 4.89 -8.76 10.95
C HIS A 294 3.67 -9.29 10.19
N VAL A 295 3.47 -10.60 10.13
CA VAL A 295 2.38 -11.26 9.41
C VAL A 295 1.40 -12.01 10.31
N THR A 296 1.68 -12.20 11.57
CA THR A 296 0.87 -13.03 12.47
C THR A 296 -0.42 -12.35 12.94
N TRP A 297 -0.64 -11.06 12.61
CA TRP A 297 -1.91 -10.36 12.82
C TRP A 297 -2.97 -10.72 11.78
N LEU A 298 -2.56 -11.25 10.63
CA LEU A 298 -3.44 -11.55 9.50
C LEU A 298 -4.69 -12.38 9.86
N PRO A 299 -4.61 -13.39 10.76
CA PRO A 299 -5.80 -14.11 11.20
C PRO A 299 -6.79 -13.29 12.04
N PHE A 300 -6.41 -12.10 12.48
CA PHE A 300 -7.23 -11.21 13.32
C PHE A 300 -7.84 -10.04 12.54
N GLU A 301 -8.00 -10.17 11.21
CA GLU A 301 -8.54 -9.13 10.33
C GLU A 301 -9.94 -8.67 10.74
N TYR A 302 -10.74 -9.54 11.40
CA TYR A 302 -12.05 -9.15 11.90
C TYR A 302 -11.98 -8.11 13.03
N LEU A 303 -10.93 -8.13 13.87
CA LEU A 303 -10.70 -7.11 14.90
C LEU A 303 -10.41 -5.76 14.25
N LEU A 304 -9.60 -5.77 13.19
CA LEU A 304 -9.34 -4.58 12.40
C LEU A 304 -10.64 -4.08 11.75
N ALA A 305 -11.48 -4.97 11.23
CA ALA A 305 -12.78 -4.60 10.67
C ALA A 305 -13.69 -3.92 11.72
N HIS A 306 -13.71 -4.43 12.95
CA HIS A 306 -14.41 -3.77 14.07
C HIS A 306 -13.87 -2.38 14.37
N TYR A 307 -12.55 -2.24 14.39
CA TYR A 307 -11.90 -0.95 14.58
C TYR A 307 -12.31 0.04 13.48
N ILE A 308 -12.29 -0.40 12.22
CA ILE A 308 -12.67 0.41 11.05
C ILE A 308 -14.13 0.86 11.15
N LEU A 309 -15.05 -0.02 11.55
CA LEU A 309 -16.47 0.35 11.77
C LEU A 309 -16.61 1.48 12.80
N ASN A 310 -15.83 1.41 13.88
CA ASN A 310 -15.82 2.48 14.90
C ASN A 310 -15.26 3.78 14.32
N LYS A 311 -14.19 3.70 13.56
CA LYS A 311 -13.50 4.85 12.95
C LYS A 311 -14.42 5.56 11.95
N LEU A 312 -15.18 4.80 11.16
CA LEU A 312 -16.12 5.27 10.16
C LEU A 312 -17.53 5.56 10.73
N ASN A 313 -17.70 5.54 12.06
CA ASN A 313 -18.94 5.83 12.75
C ASN A 313 -20.14 4.93 12.37
N ILE A 314 -19.89 3.71 11.93
CA ILE A 314 -20.94 2.73 11.61
C ILE A 314 -21.39 2.04 12.91
N LYS A 315 -22.49 2.55 13.53
CA LYS A 315 -22.93 2.13 14.88
C LYS A 315 -24.06 1.11 14.88
N ASP A 316 -24.69 0.82 13.74
CA ASP A 316 -25.84 -0.09 13.65
C ASP A 316 -25.44 -1.50 14.12
N SER A 317 -26.07 -1.96 15.22
CA SER A 317 -25.78 -3.25 15.83
C SER A 317 -26.13 -4.44 14.92
N LYS A 318 -27.24 -4.35 14.17
CA LYS A 318 -27.65 -5.40 13.21
C LYS A 318 -26.65 -5.56 12.07
N ILE A 319 -26.02 -4.46 11.65
CA ILE A 319 -24.97 -4.50 10.64
C ILE A 319 -23.70 -5.11 11.22
N ARG A 320 -23.33 -4.73 12.44
CA ARG A 320 -22.10 -5.21 13.09
C ARG A 320 -22.08 -6.72 13.35
N THR A 321 -23.23 -7.30 13.67
CA THR A 321 -23.34 -8.76 13.86
C THR A 321 -22.98 -9.56 12.61
N ARG A 322 -23.09 -8.96 11.42
CA ARG A 322 -22.68 -9.60 10.15
C ARG A 322 -21.20 -9.92 10.07
N LEU A 323 -20.33 -9.26 10.86
CA LEU A 323 -18.91 -9.62 10.95
C LEU A 323 -18.68 -11.03 11.50
N LEU A 324 -19.61 -11.52 12.32
CA LEU A 324 -19.55 -12.84 12.94
C LEU A 324 -20.17 -13.94 12.06
N GLU A 325 -20.89 -13.55 11.00
CA GLU A 325 -21.49 -14.52 10.08
C GLU A 325 -20.40 -15.21 9.24
N ARG A 326 -20.35 -16.53 9.35
CA ARG A 326 -19.47 -17.34 8.50
C ARG A 326 -20.16 -17.58 7.16
N ASP A 327 -19.66 -16.95 6.10
CA ASP A 327 -20.04 -17.36 4.75
C ASP A 327 -19.46 -18.73 4.45
N LYS A 328 -20.29 -19.64 3.96
CA LYS A 328 -19.79 -20.82 3.25
C LYS A 328 -19.26 -20.31 1.91
N ILE A 329 -17.95 -20.13 1.83
CA ILE A 329 -17.25 -19.87 0.56
C ILE A 329 -17.34 -21.18 -0.21
N SER A 330 -17.86 -21.14 -1.44
CA SER A 330 -17.89 -22.34 -2.30
C SER A 330 -16.48 -22.85 -2.55
N ASP A 331 -16.30 -24.15 -2.68
CA ASP A 331 -15.02 -24.83 -2.95
C ASP A 331 -14.29 -24.30 -4.20
N ASN A 332 -14.98 -23.58 -5.07
CA ASN A 332 -14.43 -22.89 -6.24
C ASN A 332 -13.48 -21.71 -5.87
N PHE A 333 -13.56 -21.18 -4.67
CA PHE A 333 -12.71 -20.05 -4.25
C PHE A 333 -11.25 -20.47 -4.08
N ASP A 334 -10.99 -21.65 -3.50
CA ASP A 334 -9.63 -22.15 -3.35
C ASP A 334 -8.97 -22.45 -4.70
N ASN A 335 -9.74 -22.93 -5.66
CA ASN A 335 -9.26 -23.17 -7.03
C ASN A 335 -8.96 -21.88 -7.80
N PHE A 336 -9.59 -20.76 -7.47
CA PHE A 336 -9.34 -19.47 -8.11
C PHE A 336 -8.05 -18.80 -7.61
N ILE A 337 -7.72 -18.97 -6.33
CA ILE A 337 -6.55 -18.33 -5.71
C ILE A 337 -5.24 -19.08 -6.00
N HIS A 338 -5.32 -20.34 -6.42
CA HIS A 338 -4.17 -21.18 -6.75
C HIS A 338 -3.84 -21.23 -8.27
N LYS A 339 -4.61 -20.54 -9.11
CA LYS A 339 -4.28 -20.30 -10.52
C LYS A 339 -3.69 -18.92 -10.69
#